data_4a4298309ee8c55bb7602eed6a1aa278
#
_entry.id   4a4298309ee8c55bb7602eed6a1aa278
#
_cell.length_a   1.000
_cell.length_b   1.000
_cell.length_c   1.000
_cell.angle_alpha   90.00
_cell.angle_beta   90.00
_cell.angle_gamma   90.00
#
_symmetry.space_group_name_H-M   'P 1'
#
loop_
_entity.id
_entity.type
_entity.pdbx_description
1 polymer ?
#
loop_
_entity_poly.entity_id
_entity_poly.type
_entity_poly.pdbx_seq_one_letter_code
_entity_poly.pdbx_strand_id
1 'polypeptide(L)'
;SNRDWTATLDGMSWATVSPLEGGKDRSATITVVPKAVNEGDDKEGTISFDYGAAAPKVVKIVHKKFVPEVSISVSELSASSVGKISDPKVIVTSNASWTATCSEDWVTADKMEGGIGETEVTVSVKGNNSGSERSATVTFTNSTATAVLTVNQSNEFITTSVESLATSKNEVTFDVNANVDWTVVSSESWATVSP
;
A
#
# COMPACT_ATOMS: atom_id res chain seq x y z
N SER A 1 -0.29 47.59 6.00
CA SER A 1 -0.90 48.55 6.93
C SER A 1 -0.11 49.86 6.90
N ASN A 2 -0.81 50.98 7.00
CA ASN A 2 -0.20 52.32 7.18
C ASN A 2 0.00 52.66 8.67
N ARG A 3 -0.21 51.70 9.55
CA ARG A 3 -0.03 51.77 11.02
C ARG A 3 0.59 50.51 11.54
N ASP A 4 1.22 50.58 12.70
CA ASP A 4 1.60 49.39 13.47
C ASP A 4 0.36 48.60 13.85
N TRP A 5 0.50 47.29 14.00
CA TRP A 5 -0.58 46.40 14.34
C TRP A 5 -0.14 45.37 15.38
N THR A 6 -1.09 44.89 16.15
CA THR A 6 -0.92 43.74 17.06
C THR A 6 -1.98 42.69 16.76
N ALA A 7 -1.69 41.45 17.05
CA ALA A 7 -2.61 40.33 16.89
C ALA A 7 -2.93 39.69 18.24
N THR A 8 -4.21 39.41 18.47
CA THR A 8 -4.69 38.64 19.60
C THR A 8 -5.29 37.34 19.12
N LEU A 9 -5.13 36.29 19.92
CA LEU A 9 -5.56 34.93 19.62
C LEU A 9 -6.74 34.55 20.54
N ASP A 10 -7.80 34.00 19.95
CA ASP A 10 -8.90 33.39 20.66
C ASP A 10 -9.16 31.96 20.15
N GLY A 11 -9.34 30.98 21.05
CA GLY A 11 -9.52 29.56 20.72
C GLY A 11 -8.29 28.89 20.11
N MET A 12 -7.08 29.49 20.12
CA MET A 12 -5.88 29.04 19.43
C MET A 12 -4.86 28.29 20.31
N SER A 13 -5.27 27.73 21.47
CA SER A 13 -4.38 27.02 22.38
C SER A 13 -3.64 25.81 21.75
N TRP A 14 -4.17 25.29 20.66
CA TRP A 14 -3.69 24.15 19.88
C TRP A 14 -2.60 24.49 18.84
N ALA A 15 -2.30 25.81 18.64
CA ALA A 15 -1.28 26.24 17.68
C ALA A 15 -0.34 27.29 18.29
N THR A 16 0.80 27.50 17.64
CA THR A 16 1.63 28.69 17.80
C THR A 16 1.42 29.59 16.60
N VAL A 17 1.43 30.91 16.83
CA VAL A 17 1.23 31.91 15.80
C VAL A 17 2.33 32.97 15.90
N SER A 18 2.95 33.33 14.79
CA SER A 18 3.96 34.38 14.73
C SER A 18 4.06 35.02 13.36
N PRO A 19 4.46 36.30 13.26
CA PRO A 19 4.55 37.27 14.35
C PRO A 19 3.19 37.72 14.87
N LEU A 20 3.12 38.23 16.11
CA LEU A 20 1.89 38.80 16.72
C LEU A 20 1.86 40.32 16.67
N GLU A 21 2.87 40.95 16.05
CA GLU A 21 2.93 42.40 15.87
C GLU A 21 3.69 42.74 14.57
N GLY A 22 3.48 43.93 14.05
CA GLY A 22 4.16 44.38 12.87
C GLY A 22 4.10 45.89 12.64
N GLY A 23 5.08 46.41 11.94
CA GLY A 23 5.20 47.84 11.70
C GLY A 23 4.39 48.35 10.49
N LYS A 24 4.14 49.68 10.49
CA LYS A 24 3.50 50.37 9.38
C LYS A 24 4.32 50.19 8.09
N ASP A 25 3.61 50.26 6.96
CA ASP A 25 4.17 50.24 5.59
C ASP A 25 5.01 48.99 5.28
N ARG A 26 4.83 47.90 6.07
CA ARG A 26 5.49 46.60 5.86
C ARG A 26 4.45 45.50 5.69
N SER A 27 4.76 44.51 4.86
CA SER A 27 4.05 43.25 4.82
C SER A 27 4.68 42.29 5.81
N ALA A 28 3.82 41.42 6.41
CA ALA A 28 4.27 40.31 7.26
C ALA A 28 3.50 39.04 6.86
N THR A 29 4.21 37.94 6.86
CA THR A 29 3.61 36.61 6.72
C THR A 29 3.33 36.06 8.11
N ILE A 30 2.08 35.76 8.40
CA ILE A 30 1.66 35.14 9.66
C ILE A 30 1.73 33.65 9.49
N THR A 31 2.53 32.98 10.31
CA THR A 31 2.67 31.53 10.32
C THR A 31 1.86 30.95 11.48
N VAL A 32 1.01 30.00 11.18
CA VAL A 32 0.24 29.23 12.16
C VAL A 32 0.74 27.79 12.13
N VAL A 33 1.27 27.32 13.25
CA VAL A 33 1.82 25.96 13.37
C VAL A 33 1.02 25.19 14.42
N PRO A 34 0.24 24.19 14.03
CA PRO A 34 -0.40 23.29 14.99
C PRO A 34 0.66 22.55 15.84
N LYS A 35 0.38 22.39 17.15
CA LYS A 35 1.29 21.72 18.09
C LYS A 35 1.33 20.20 17.96
N ALA A 36 0.25 19.62 17.38
CA ALA A 36 0.10 18.20 17.13
C ALA A 36 -0.93 17.96 16.03
N VAL A 37 -0.95 16.74 15.50
CA VAL A 37 -2.03 16.26 14.61
C VAL A 37 -3.37 16.33 15.36
N ASN A 38 -4.44 16.72 14.66
CA ASN A 38 -5.77 16.80 15.26
C ASN A 38 -6.51 15.46 15.08
N GLU A 39 -6.46 14.60 16.07
CA GLU A 39 -7.13 13.29 16.07
C GLU A 39 -8.62 13.38 16.52
N GLY A 40 -9.03 14.53 17.06
CA GLY A 40 -10.40 14.80 17.48
C GLY A 40 -11.20 15.60 16.45
N ASP A 41 -12.27 16.19 16.86
CA ASP A 41 -13.11 17.07 16.03
C ASP A 41 -12.34 18.30 15.54
N ASP A 42 -12.83 18.95 14.48
CA ASP A 42 -12.27 20.20 13.97
C ASP A 42 -12.12 21.22 15.10
N LYS A 43 -10.95 21.84 15.18
CA LYS A 43 -10.67 22.91 16.14
C LYS A 43 -10.72 24.25 15.42
N GLU A 44 -11.37 25.20 16.04
CA GLU A 44 -11.49 26.53 15.47
C GLU A 44 -10.85 27.56 16.40
N GLY A 45 -10.38 28.63 15.80
CA GLY A 45 -9.87 29.79 16.52
C GLY A 45 -9.81 31.00 15.63
N THR A 46 -9.54 32.17 16.20
CA THR A 46 -9.45 33.43 15.46
C THR A 46 -8.18 34.17 15.80
N ILE A 47 -7.68 34.91 14.79
CA ILE A 47 -6.61 35.90 14.93
C ILE A 47 -7.23 37.25 14.63
N SER A 48 -7.23 38.14 15.62
CA SER A 48 -7.77 39.51 15.49
C SER A 48 -6.61 40.50 15.42
N PHE A 49 -6.56 41.27 14.34
CA PHE A 49 -5.53 42.29 14.10
C PHE A 49 -6.06 43.66 14.46
N ASP A 50 -5.51 44.28 15.51
CA ASP A 50 -5.78 45.67 15.90
C ASP A 50 -4.68 46.57 15.30
N TYR A 51 -5.11 47.65 14.66
CA TYR A 51 -4.25 48.66 14.05
C TYR A 51 -4.76 50.07 14.34
N GLY A 52 -5.55 50.25 15.45
CA GLY A 52 -6.13 51.50 15.90
C GLY A 52 -7.28 51.99 15.03
N ALA A 53 -7.98 51.08 14.31
CA ALA A 53 -9.23 51.37 13.62
C ALA A 53 -10.45 51.02 14.51
N ALA A 54 -11.64 51.47 14.10
CA ALA A 54 -12.86 51.22 14.86
C ALA A 54 -13.26 49.73 14.99
N ALA A 55 -12.76 48.87 14.08
CA ALA A 55 -12.99 47.45 14.14
C ALA A 55 -11.73 46.67 13.71
N PRO A 56 -11.32 45.63 14.46
CA PRO A 56 -10.19 44.77 14.07
C PRO A 56 -10.51 43.97 12.82
N LYS A 57 -9.45 43.52 12.11
CA LYS A 57 -9.58 42.51 11.08
C LYS A 57 -9.41 41.11 11.69
N VAL A 58 -10.36 40.21 11.43
CA VAL A 58 -10.42 38.90 12.04
C VAL A 58 -10.21 37.84 10.95
N VAL A 59 -9.32 36.88 11.23
CA VAL A 59 -9.11 35.68 10.41
C VAL A 59 -9.50 34.47 11.23
N LYS A 60 -10.44 33.68 10.71
CA LYS A 60 -10.82 32.38 11.28
C LYS A 60 -9.83 31.32 10.80
N ILE A 61 -9.33 30.51 11.72
CA ILE A 61 -8.45 29.37 11.45
C ILE A 61 -9.17 28.10 11.86
N VAL A 62 -9.15 27.11 11.01
CA VAL A 62 -9.73 25.79 11.29
C VAL A 62 -8.62 24.74 11.14
N HIS A 63 -8.37 24.02 12.22
CA HIS A 63 -7.50 22.85 12.23
C HIS A 63 -8.36 21.59 12.07
N LYS A 64 -8.42 21.06 10.87
CA LYS A 64 -9.25 19.93 10.53
C LYS A 64 -8.81 18.67 11.28
N LYS A 65 -9.79 17.80 11.57
CA LYS A 65 -9.52 16.43 12.00
C LYS A 65 -8.66 15.72 10.98
N PHE A 66 -7.62 15.03 11.44
CA PHE A 66 -6.84 14.13 10.60
C PHE A 66 -7.66 12.86 10.31
N VAL A 67 -7.82 12.53 9.03
CA VAL A 67 -8.44 11.29 8.58
C VAL A 67 -7.33 10.43 7.97
N PRO A 68 -6.98 9.29 8.58
CA PRO A 68 -6.00 8.38 8.00
C PRO A 68 -6.47 7.85 6.65
N GLU A 69 -5.55 7.81 5.68
CA GLU A 69 -5.82 7.27 4.34
C GLU A 69 -4.62 6.45 3.88
N VAL A 70 -4.88 5.23 3.42
CA VAL A 70 -3.94 4.37 2.73
C VAL A 70 -4.62 3.68 1.57
N SER A 71 -3.96 3.61 0.43
CA SER A 71 -4.45 2.95 -0.79
C SER A 71 -3.31 2.24 -1.51
N ILE A 72 -3.68 1.32 -2.39
CA ILE A 72 -2.73 0.55 -3.21
C ILE A 72 -3.14 0.60 -4.67
N SER A 73 -2.17 0.55 -5.58
CA SER A 73 -2.38 0.66 -7.02
C SER A 73 -3.12 -0.53 -7.63
N VAL A 74 -2.99 -1.71 -7.02
CA VAL A 74 -3.66 -2.96 -7.42
C VAL A 74 -4.13 -3.69 -6.17
N SER A 75 -5.28 -4.36 -6.23
CA SER A 75 -5.85 -5.11 -5.10
C SER A 75 -5.60 -6.62 -5.19
N GLU A 76 -5.07 -7.10 -6.32
CA GLU A 76 -4.85 -8.52 -6.56
C GLU A 76 -3.60 -8.75 -7.40
N LEU A 77 -2.83 -9.79 -7.06
CA LEU A 77 -1.71 -10.32 -7.84
C LEU A 77 -1.91 -11.82 -8.06
N SER A 78 -1.53 -12.29 -9.25
CA SER A 78 -1.52 -13.71 -9.58
C SER A 78 -0.08 -14.19 -9.73
N ALA A 79 0.23 -15.30 -9.06
CA ALA A 79 1.53 -15.95 -9.10
C ALA A 79 1.42 -17.37 -9.69
N SER A 80 2.42 -17.75 -10.46
CA SER A 80 2.55 -19.14 -10.91
C SER A 80 2.96 -20.05 -9.75
N SER A 81 2.82 -21.36 -9.94
CA SER A 81 3.27 -22.39 -9.00
C SER A 81 4.74 -22.25 -8.60
N VAL A 82 5.62 -21.86 -9.55
CA VAL A 82 7.05 -21.64 -9.29
C VAL A 82 7.37 -20.29 -8.63
N GLY A 83 6.35 -19.51 -8.26
CA GLY A 83 6.55 -18.24 -7.55
C GLY A 83 6.78 -17.03 -8.45
N LYS A 84 6.46 -17.10 -9.74
CA LYS A 84 6.62 -15.97 -10.67
C LYS A 84 5.36 -15.11 -10.67
N ILE A 85 5.49 -13.79 -10.40
CA ILE A 85 4.49 -12.75 -10.59
C ILE A 85 4.92 -11.92 -11.80
N SER A 86 4.00 -11.63 -12.73
CA SER A 86 4.31 -10.90 -13.97
C SER A 86 4.68 -9.44 -13.70
N ASP A 87 3.93 -8.77 -12.81
CA ASP A 87 4.25 -7.45 -12.28
C ASP A 87 4.08 -7.46 -10.76
N PRO A 88 5.18 -7.62 -10.00
CA PRO A 88 5.13 -7.73 -8.55
C PRO A 88 5.07 -6.38 -7.83
N LYS A 89 4.97 -5.26 -8.57
CA LYS A 89 5.06 -3.91 -8.02
C LYS A 89 3.70 -3.39 -7.60
N VAL A 90 3.65 -2.85 -6.41
CA VAL A 90 2.47 -2.21 -5.80
C VAL A 90 2.86 -0.83 -5.32
N ILE A 91 2.16 0.20 -5.76
CA ILE A 91 2.34 1.55 -5.22
C ILE A 91 1.41 1.71 -4.03
N VAL A 92 1.98 1.94 -2.87
CA VAL A 92 1.26 2.30 -1.63
C VAL A 92 1.25 3.81 -1.51
N THR A 93 0.07 4.41 -1.44
CA THR A 93 -0.11 5.85 -1.23
C THR A 93 -0.73 6.09 0.14
N SER A 94 -0.10 6.91 0.98
CA SER A 94 -0.56 7.17 2.34
C SER A 94 -0.34 8.62 2.76
N ASN A 95 -1.21 9.13 3.63
CA ASN A 95 -1.09 10.47 4.22
C ASN A 95 -0.40 10.49 5.59
N ALA A 96 0.06 9.34 6.08
CA ALA A 96 0.94 9.20 7.26
C ALA A 96 1.84 7.96 7.11
N SER A 97 2.66 7.68 8.11
CA SER A 97 3.45 6.44 8.16
C SER A 97 2.53 5.22 8.18
N TRP A 98 2.92 4.18 7.47
CA TRP A 98 2.18 2.95 7.36
C TRP A 98 3.08 1.73 7.63
N THR A 99 2.46 0.61 7.98
CA THR A 99 3.09 -0.69 8.13
C THR A 99 2.36 -1.73 7.29
N ALA A 100 3.06 -2.80 6.90
CA ALA A 100 2.48 -3.93 6.19
C ALA A 100 2.57 -5.22 7.02
N THR A 101 1.64 -6.13 6.80
CA THR A 101 1.66 -7.49 7.36
C THR A 101 1.25 -8.49 6.30
N CYS A 102 1.96 -9.62 6.22
CA CYS A 102 1.60 -10.75 5.36
C CYS A 102 0.86 -11.79 6.20
N SER A 103 -0.24 -12.35 5.68
CA SER A 103 -1.02 -13.37 6.37
C SER A 103 -0.33 -14.73 6.42
N GLU A 104 0.60 -14.98 5.50
CA GLU A 104 1.28 -16.26 5.30
C GLU A 104 2.78 -16.05 5.06
N ASP A 105 3.61 -17.00 5.47
CA ASP A 105 5.07 -16.95 5.38
C ASP A 105 5.63 -17.21 3.97
N TRP A 106 4.77 -17.66 3.05
CA TRP A 106 5.14 -17.86 1.65
C TRP A 106 5.00 -16.59 0.79
N VAL A 107 4.39 -15.51 1.31
CA VAL A 107 4.32 -14.17 0.71
C VAL A 107 5.20 -13.21 1.50
N THR A 108 5.97 -12.40 0.82
CA THR A 108 6.83 -11.37 1.42
C THR A 108 6.77 -10.08 0.62
N ALA A 109 7.03 -8.95 1.28
CA ALA A 109 7.21 -7.66 0.64
C ALA A 109 8.60 -7.12 0.99
N ASP A 110 9.23 -6.42 0.05
CA ASP A 110 10.57 -5.82 0.24
C ASP A 110 10.55 -4.65 1.24
N LYS A 111 9.38 -4.02 1.42
CA LYS A 111 9.16 -2.95 2.40
C LYS A 111 7.92 -3.26 3.23
N MET A 112 8.13 -3.36 4.55
CA MET A 112 7.08 -3.62 5.52
C MET A 112 6.60 -2.34 6.22
N GLU A 113 7.17 -1.19 5.86
CA GLU A 113 6.81 0.14 6.38
C GLU A 113 7.14 1.23 5.36
N GLY A 114 6.50 2.38 5.49
CA GLY A 114 6.77 3.55 4.68
C GLY A 114 6.19 4.84 5.27
N GLY A 115 6.49 5.95 4.60
CA GLY A 115 6.09 7.29 5.04
C GLY A 115 4.89 7.86 4.26
N ILE A 116 4.73 9.17 4.38
CA ILE A 116 3.75 9.96 3.63
C ILE A 116 4.13 9.97 2.14
N GLY A 117 3.11 9.92 1.29
CA GLY A 117 3.24 9.93 -0.16
C GLY A 117 3.22 8.53 -0.77
N GLU A 118 3.84 8.39 -1.92
CA GLU A 118 3.89 7.14 -2.66
C GLU A 118 5.15 6.34 -2.32
N THR A 119 4.98 5.04 -2.15
CA THR A 119 6.08 4.07 -1.94
C THR A 119 5.85 2.88 -2.86
N GLU A 120 6.81 2.56 -3.71
CA GLU A 120 6.81 1.30 -4.48
C GLU A 120 7.24 0.15 -3.57
N VAL A 121 6.42 -0.89 -3.52
CA VAL A 121 6.64 -2.13 -2.78
C VAL A 121 6.68 -3.29 -3.77
N THR A 122 7.67 -4.17 -3.65
CA THR A 122 7.78 -5.38 -4.48
C THR A 122 7.36 -6.60 -3.67
N VAL A 123 6.37 -7.31 -4.18
CA VAL A 123 5.86 -8.55 -3.56
C VAL A 123 6.54 -9.77 -4.17
N SER A 124 6.94 -10.70 -3.33
CA SER A 124 7.56 -11.97 -3.73
C SER A 124 6.86 -13.15 -3.07
N VAL A 125 6.82 -14.29 -3.74
CA VAL A 125 6.21 -15.50 -3.21
C VAL A 125 7.13 -16.71 -3.40
N LYS A 126 7.06 -17.67 -2.47
CA LYS A 126 7.73 -18.97 -2.59
C LYS A 126 6.96 -19.88 -3.54
N GLY A 127 7.61 -20.86 -4.15
CA GLY A 127 6.95 -21.88 -4.97
C GLY A 127 5.83 -22.61 -4.20
N ASN A 128 4.80 -23.03 -4.93
CA ASN A 128 3.65 -23.77 -4.38
C ASN A 128 3.66 -25.22 -4.89
N ASN A 129 4.14 -26.12 -4.05
CA ASN A 129 4.16 -27.57 -4.28
C ASN A 129 3.14 -28.32 -3.38
N SER A 130 2.15 -27.63 -2.86
CA SER A 130 1.16 -28.22 -1.94
C SER A 130 0.10 -29.11 -2.62
N GLY A 131 0.06 -29.10 -3.97
CA GLY A 131 -0.96 -29.83 -4.74
C GLY A 131 -2.29 -29.08 -4.85
N SER A 132 -2.43 -27.88 -4.26
CA SER A 132 -3.63 -27.06 -4.32
C SER A 132 -3.29 -25.59 -4.53
N GLU A 133 -4.17 -24.86 -5.17
CA GLU A 133 -4.10 -23.40 -5.22
C GLU A 133 -4.15 -22.81 -3.82
N ARG A 134 -3.51 -21.67 -3.62
CA ARG A 134 -3.51 -20.97 -2.34
C ARG A 134 -3.63 -19.47 -2.50
N SER A 135 -4.12 -18.80 -1.47
CA SER A 135 -4.26 -17.36 -1.41
C SER A 135 -3.73 -16.82 -0.09
N ALA A 136 -3.15 -15.63 -0.14
CA ALA A 136 -2.71 -14.89 1.03
C ALA A 136 -3.00 -13.40 0.85
N THR A 137 -2.89 -12.64 1.93
CA THR A 137 -3.06 -11.18 1.89
C THR A 137 -1.82 -10.46 2.41
N VAL A 138 -1.57 -9.29 1.81
CA VAL A 138 -0.67 -8.28 2.38
C VAL A 138 -1.54 -7.09 2.77
N THR A 139 -1.60 -6.79 4.06
CA THR A 139 -2.41 -5.69 4.61
C THR A 139 -1.51 -4.50 4.94
N PHE A 140 -1.79 -3.36 4.33
CA PHE A 140 -1.14 -2.08 4.59
C PHE A 140 -2.03 -1.28 5.53
N THR A 141 -1.45 -0.78 6.63
CA THR A 141 -2.20 -0.10 7.70
C THR A 141 -1.58 1.25 8.01
N ASN A 142 -2.40 2.29 8.02
CA ASN A 142 -2.07 3.62 8.50
C ASN A 142 -3.08 3.99 9.59
N SER A 143 -2.68 3.89 10.87
CA SER A 143 -3.58 4.06 12.02
C SER A 143 -4.82 3.17 11.91
N THR A 144 -5.98 3.71 11.56
CA THR A 144 -7.26 2.98 11.41
C THR A 144 -7.62 2.64 9.96
N ALA A 145 -6.91 3.23 8.99
CA ALA A 145 -7.13 2.94 7.57
C ALA A 145 -6.34 1.71 7.14
N THR A 146 -6.93 0.87 6.31
CA THR A 146 -6.30 -0.33 5.76
C THR A 146 -6.53 -0.45 4.27
N ALA A 147 -5.52 -1.00 3.56
CA ALA A 147 -5.64 -1.45 2.18
C ALA A 147 -5.12 -2.89 2.10
N VAL A 148 -5.85 -3.76 1.42
CA VAL A 148 -5.56 -5.19 1.37
C VAL A 148 -5.25 -5.60 -0.06
N LEU A 149 -4.08 -6.20 -0.26
CA LEU A 149 -3.66 -6.87 -1.47
C LEU A 149 -3.89 -8.37 -1.30
N THR A 150 -4.61 -8.99 -2.23
CA THR A 150 -4.75 -10.44 -2.31
C THR A 150 -3.71 -11.00 -3.28
N VAL A 151 -3.05 -12.08 -2.89
CA VAL A 151 -2.09 -12.81 -3.73
C VAL A 151 -2.59 -14.22 -3.93
N ASN A 152 -2.98 -14.55 -5.16
CA ASN A 152 -3.43 -15.88 -5.55
C ASN A 152 -2.30 -16.62 -6.25
N GLN A 153 -2.04 -17.87 -5.86
CA GLN A 153 -0.98 -18.66 -6.43
C GLN A 153 -1.51 -20.02 -6.89
N SER A 154 -1.23 -20.35 -8.16
CA SER A 154 -1.57 -21.66 -8.72
C SER A 154 -0.76 -22.78 -8.07
N ASN A 155 -1.26 -23.99 -8.14
CA ASN A 155 -0.52 -25.20 -7.76
C ASN A 155 0.29 -25.76 -8.92
N GLU A 156 1.26 -26.62 -8.61
CA GLU A 156 1.91 -27.47 -9.61
C GLU A 156 0.98 -28.62 -10.01
N PHE A 157 0.96 -28.92 -11.29
CA PHE A 157 0.25 -30.10 -11.78
C PHE A 157 0.96 -30.75 -12.96
N ILE A 158 0.78 -32.06 -13.07
CA ILE A 158 1.04 -32.87 -14.24
C ILE A 158 -0.10 -33.88 -14.39
N THR A 159 -0.63 -33.98 -15.58
CA THR A 159 -1.72 -34.91 -15.92
C THR A 159 -1.43 -35.61 -17.22
N THR A 160 -1.97 -36.79 -17.39
CA THR A 160 -1.89 -37.57 -18.64
C THR A 160 -3.28 -37.78 -19.24
N SER A 161 -3.37 -37.84 -20.54
CA SER A 161 -4.65 -38.10 -21.24
C SER A 161 -5.20 -39.51 -20.97
N VAL A 162 -4.37 -40.41 -20.46
CA VAL A 162 -4.72 -41.79 -20.11
C VAL A 162 -4.04 -42.23 -18.81
N GLU A 163 -4.68 -43.10 -18.05
CA GLU A 163 -4.09 -43.71 -16.85
C GLU A 163 -3.35 -45.03 -17.18
N SER A 164 -3.77 -45.70 -18.24
CA SER A 164 -3.13 -46.92 -18.73
C SER A 164 -3.31 -47.01 -20.25
N LEU A 165 -2.36 -47.65 -20.90
CA LEU A 165 -2.38 -47.88 -22.34
C LEU A 165 -1.95 -49.30 -22.65
N ALA A 166 -2.82 -50.03 -23.36
CA ALA A 166 -2.51 -51.35 -23.88
C ALA A 166 -2.37 -51.28 -25.42
N THR A 167 -1.33 -51.90 -25.96
CA THR A 167 -1.12 -51.91 -27.40
C THR A 167 -0.46 -53.20 -27.87
N SER A 168 -0.80 -53.58 -29.11
CA SER A 168 -0.09 -54.58 -29.89
C SER A 168 0.74 -53.93 -31.01
N LYS A 169 0.80 -52.60 -31.04
CA LYS A 169 1.54 -51.81 -32.03
C LYS A 169 2.93 -51.49 -31.53
N ASN A 170 3.83 -51.14 -32.48
CA ASN A 170 5.19 -50.72 -32.16
C ASN A 170 5.30 -49.31 -31.58
N GLU A 171 4.27 -48.49 -31.75
CA GLU A 171 4.21 -47.10 -31.25
C GLU A 171 2.81 -46.75 -30.84
N VAL A 172 2.73 -46.03 -29.75
CA VAL A 172 1.51 -45.40 -29.22
C VAL A 172 1.87 -44.05 -28.60
N THR A 173 0.94 -43.13 -28.61
CA THR A 173 1.09 -41.77 -28.05
C THR A 173 0.02 -41.46 -27.07
N PHE A 174 0.35 -40.62 -26.10
CA PHE A 174 -0.61 -39.99 -25.17
C PHE A 174 -0.12 -38.59 -24.83
N ASP A 175 -1.03 -37.74 -24.38
CA ASP A 175 -0.73 -36.34 -24.06
C ASP A 175 -0.37 -36.22 -22.58
N VAL A 176 0.61 -35.37 -22.29
CA VAL A 176 0.98 -34.90 -20.94
C VAL A 176 0.72 -33.41 -20.89
N ASN A 177 -0.03 -32.97 -19.89
CA ASN A 177 -0.28 -31.56 -19.60
C ASN A 177 0.30 -31.20 -18.24
N ALA A 178 1.19 -30.22 -18.20
CA ALA A 178 1.87 -29.77 -16.99
C ALA A 178 2.10 -28.26 -17.04
N ASN A 179 2.17 -27.61 -15.86
CA ASN A 179 2.54 -26.20 -15.72
C ASN A 179 3.95 -26.01 -15.11
N VAL A 180 4.71 -27.09 -15.04
CA VAL A 180 6.10 -27.15 -14.53
C VAL A 180 6.95 -27.99 -15.50
N ASP A 181 8.26 -27.83 -15.42
CA ASP A 181 9.19 -28.69 -16.15
C ASP A 181 9.07 -30.13 -15.64
N TRP A 182 9.10 -31.08 -16.55
CA TRP A 182 8.99 -32.49 -16.23
C TRP A 182 9.94 -33.33 -17.06
N THR A 183 10.20 -34.52 -16.55
CA THR A 183 10.99 -35.52 -17.26
C THR A 183 10.25 -36.87 -17.28
N VAL A 184 10.51 -37.66 -18.28
CA VAL A 184 9.94 -39.00 -18.39
C VAL A 184 11.07 -40.03 -18.49
N VAL A 185 10.92 -41.12 -17.76
CA VAL A 185 11.82 -42.28 -17.85
C VAL A 185 11.00 -43.57 -17.92
N SER A 186 11.44 -44.54 -18.71
CA SER A 186 10.86 -45.87 -18.70
C SER A 186 11.50 -46.71 -17.60
N SER A 187 10.70 -47.48 -16.87
CA SER A 187 11.19 -48.49 -15.91
C SER A 187 11.72 -49.75 -16.62
N GLU A 188 11.40 -49.93 -17.89
CA GLU A 188 11.66 -51.15 -18.62
C GLU A 188 12.50 -50.89 -19.89
N SER A 189 13.52 -51.71 -20.14
CA SER A 189 14.42 -51.55 -21.27
C SER A 189 13.80 -51.81 -22.64
N TRP A 190 12.69 -52.55 -22.68
CA TRP A 190 11.97 -52.83 -23.93
C TRP A 190 11.04 -51.71 -24.39
N ALA A 191 10.76 -50.72 -23.52
CA ALA A 191 9.96 -49.55 -23.84
C ALA A 191 10.81 -48.30 -23.82
N THR A 192 10.88 -47.60 -24.93
CA THR A 192 11.54 -46.27 -25.01
C THR A 192 10.49 -45.20 -24.99
N VAL A 193 10.70 -44.11 -24.25
CA VAL A 193 9.82 -42.94 -24.16
C VAL A 193 10.59 -41.73 -24.68
N SER A 194 9.89 -40.87 -25.42
CA SER A 194 10.39 -39.56 -25.85
C SER A 194 9.22 -38.56 -25.80
N PRO A 195 9.48 -37.32 -25.35
CA PRO A 195 8.50 -36.24 -25.42
C PRO A 195 8.19 -35.80 -26.83
#